data_b675cd9530ff058f7e98f3b32fbb044c
#
_entry.id   b675cd9530ff058f7e98f3b32fbb044c
#
_cell.length_a   1.000
_cell.length_b   1.000
_cell.length_c   1.000
_cell.angle_alpha   90.00
_cell.angle_beta   90.00
_cell.angle_gamma   90.00
#
_symmetry.space_group_name_H-M   'P 1'
#
loop_
_entity.id
_entity.type
_entity.pdbx_description
1 polymer ?
#
loop_
_entity_poly.entity_id
_entity_poly.type
_entity_poly.pdbx_seq_one_letter_code
_entity_poly.pdbx_strand_id
1 'polypeptide(L)'
;MHDDAPTLIGRNLVRIFGDGDSQTHALNDVSLELFKGQFALLMGPSGSGKSTLLAVLSGLLHPTSGRVHARDGQQYVDIWALSDREREHFRLRQCGYIFQGYNLFPALTARQQLEIVLRWGSGVSATEARKQSEEMLTVLGLGNKAKLLPSHLSGGEKQRVAIGRALVKNPTLVFADEPTSALDWAHGEQVVELLRTAAHERGATILVVSHDARMVPLVDSVFHLEDGKLTETPEGVGQPLAASEH
;
A
#
# COMPACT_ATOMS: atom_id res chain seq x y z
N MET A 1 25.31 10.00 3.04
CA MET A 1 25.30 8.55 2.93
C MET A 1 23.83 8.18 2.80
N HIS A 2 23.36 7.86 1.62
CA HIS A 2 22.06 7.22 1.48
C HIS A 2 22.17 5.86 2.16
N ASP A 3 21.21 5.56 3.01
CA ASP A 3 21.12 4.27 3.69
C ASP A 3 20.60 3.27 2.66
N ASP A 4 21.49 2.60 1.96
CA ASP A 4 21.18 1.65 0.88
C ASP A 4 20.54 0.34 1.38
N ALA A 5 20.22 0.25 2.69
CA ALA A 5 19.61 -0.94 3.24
C ALA A 5 18.08 -0.96 2.97
N PRO A 6 17.54 -2.07 2.46
CA PRO A 6 16.12 -2.17 2.16
C PRO A 6 15.24 -1.99 3.41
N THR A 7 14.10 -1.36 3.26
CA THR A 7 13.11 -1.19 4.33
C THR A 7 12.26 -2.45 4.51
N LEU A 8 12.00 -3.17 3.42
CA LEU A 8 11.22 -4.41 3.40
C LEU A 8 11.89 -5.42 2.48
N ILE A 9 11.98 -6.66 2.94
CA ILE A 9 12.59 -7.78 2.21
C ILE A 9 11.62 -8.95 2.23
N GLY A 10 11.17 -9.41 1.06
CA GLY A 10 10.52 -10.71 0.89
C GLY A 10 11.53 -11.72 0.34
N ARG A 11 11.57 -12.92 0.90
CA ARG A 11 12.48 -13.99 0.46
C ARG A 11 11.72 -15.30 0.27
N ASN A 12 11.82 -15.86 -0.95
CA ASN A 12 11.29 -17.16 -1.33
C ASN A 12 9.82 -17.36 -0.92
N LEU A 13 9.01 -16.32 -1.13
CA LEU A 13 7.61 -16.31 -0.72
C LEU A 13 6.79 -17.27 -1.58
N VAL A 14 6.13 -18.21 -0.93
CA VAL A 14 5.17 -19.13 -1.54
C VAL A 14 3.83 -18.97 -0.86
N ARG A 15 2.76 -18.91 -1.63
CA ARG A 15 1.40 -18.99 -1.10
C ARG A 15 0.54 -19.89 -1.96
N ILE A 16 0.03 -20.94 -1.34
CA ILE A 16 -0.85 -21.93 -1.96
C ILE A 16 -2.22 -21.80 -1.30
N PHE A 17 -3.26 -21.82 -2.12
CA PHE A 17 -4.66 -21.91 -1.70
C PHE A 17 -5.25 -23.23 -2.16
N GLY A 18 -6.25 -23.74 -1.42
CA GLY A 18 -6.90 -25.02 -1.69
C GLY A 18 -6.10 -26.22 -1.20
N ASP A 19 -6.71 -27.41 -1.32
CA ASP A 19 -6.14 -28.68 -0.90
C ASP A 19 -6.19 -29.68 -2.04
N GLY A 20 -5.26 -30.67 -2.03
CA GLY A 20 -5.21 -31.76 -3.02
C GLY A 20 -5.08 -31.26 -4.45
N ASP A 21 -5.91 -31.79 -5.36
CA ASP A 21 -5.89 -31.49 -6.80
C ASP A 21 -6.41 -30.08 -7.16
N SER A 22 -7.01 -29.36 -6.20
CA SER A 22 -7.49 -27.98 -6.41
C SER A 22 -6.54 -26.90 -5.91
N GLN A 23 -5.25 -27.23 -5.71
CA GLN A 23 -4.25 -26.27 -5.27
C GLN A 23 -3.96 -25.20 -6.33
N THR A 24 -3.92 -23.95 -5.88
CA THR A 24 -3.52 -22.80 -6.71
C THR A 24 -2.34 -22.12 -6.07
N HIS A 25 -1.24 -22.04 -6.80
CA HIS A 25 -0.03 -21.32 -6.38
C HIS A 25 -0.20 -19.83 -6.71
N ALA A 26 -0.65 -19.05 -5.74
CA ALA A 26 -0.79 -17.60 -5.90
C ALA A 26 0.56 -16.87 -5.85
N LEU A 27 1.53 -17.40 -5.10
CA LEU A 27 2.93 -16.97 -5.09
C LEU A 27 3.82 -18.21 -5.23
N ASN A 28 4.82 -18.13 -6.09
CA ASN A 28 5.73 -19.23 -6.41
C ASN A 28 7.18 -18.73 -6.40
N ASP A 29 7.82 -18.82 -5.23
CA ASP A 29 9.21 -18.42 -5.00
C ASP A 29 9.50 -16.93 -5.28
N VAL A 30 8.61 -16.05 -4.79
CA VAL A 30 8.73 -14.61 -4.99
C VAL A 30 9.75 -14.02 -4.01
N SER A 31 10.72 -13.27 -4.54
CA SER A 31 11.68 -12.49 -3.75
C SER A 31 11.74 -11.06 -4.25
N LEU A 32 11.77 -10.08 -3.31
CA LEU A 32 11.91 -8.66 -3.65
C LEU A 32 12.50 -7.88 -2.48
N GLU A 33 13.04 -6.74 -2.81
CA GLU A 33 13.51 -5.74 -1.84
C GLU A 33 12.88 -4.38 -2.17
N LEU A 34 12.47 -3.65 -1.14
CA LEU A 34 11.95 -2.29 -1.27
C LEU A 34 12.74 -1.37 -0.35
N PHE A 35 13.03 -0.17 -0.84
CA PHE A 35 13.94 0.77 -0.20
C PHE A 35 13.19 1.97 0.38
N LYS A 36 13.83 2.66 1.33
CA LYS A 36 13.28 3.86 1.94
C LYS A 36 13.05 4.95 0.89
N GLY A 37 11.86 5.50 0.89
CA GLY A 37 11.47 6.56 -0.05
C GLY A 37 11.14 6.06 -1.45
N GLN A 38 11.18 4.74 -1.70
CA GLN A 38 10.85 4.16 -2.99
C GLN A 38 9.34 4.11 -3.22
N PHE A 39 8.92 4.56 -4.38
CA PHE A 39 7.56 4.40 -4.91
C PHE A 39 7.57 3.34 -6.00
N ALA A 40 7.16 2.13 -5.68
CA ALA A 40 7.18 0.96 -6.55
C ALA A 40 5.79 0.60 -7.06
N LEU A 41 5.71 0.17 -8.33
CA LEU A 41 4.49 -0.30 -8.98
C LEU A 41 4.58 -1.81 -9.24
N LEU A 42 3.55 -2.55 -8.86
CA LEU A 42 3.38 -3.98 -9.14
C LEU A 42 2.29 -4.16 -10.19
N MET A 43 2.66 -4.65 -11.36
CA MET A 43 1.79 -4.92 -12.50
C MET A 43 1.61 -6.42 -12.74
N GLY A 44 0.69 -6.78 -13.62
CA GLY A 44 0.45 -8.16 -14.05
C GLY A 44 -1.03 -8.43 -14.28
N PRO A 45 -1.37 -9.56 -14.93
CA PRO A 45 -2.75 -9.92 -15.25
C PRO A 45 -3.62 -10.13 -13.99
N SER A 46 -4.93 -10.11 -14.16
CA SER A 46 -5.86 -10.44 -13.07
C SER A 46 -5.63 -11.90 -12.63
N GLY A 47 -5.65 -12.13 -11.30
CA GLY A 47 -5.39 -13.47 -10.75
C GLY A 47 -3.92 -13.85 -10.61
N SER A 48 -2.94 -13.02 -11.02
CA SER A 48 -1.51 -13.36 -10.94
C SER A 48 -0.93 -13.39 -9.52
N GLY A 49 -1.71 -13.01 -8.47
CA GLY A 49 -1.26 -13.04 -7.07
C GLY A 49 -0.86 -11.69 -6.47
N LYS A 50 -1.06 -10.56 -7.17
CA LYS A 50 -0.64 -9.21 -6.71
C LYS A 50 -1.20 -8.83 -5.33
N SER A 51 -2.51 -8.91 -5.15
CA SER A 51 -3.16 -8.63 -3.85
C SER A 51 -2.71 -9.62 -2.77
N THR A 52 -2.42 -10.88 -3.16
CA THR A 52 -1.84 -11.89 -2.27
C THR A 52 -0.45 -11.47 -1.82
N LEU A 53 0.40 -10.99 -2.73
CA LEU A 53 1.74 -10.51 -2.40
C LEU A 53 1.68 -9.31 -1.44
N LEU A 54 0.83 -8.31 -1.73
CA LEU A 54 0.61 -7.19 -0.81
C LEU A 54 0.18 -7.66 0.58
N ALA A 55 -0.78 -8.58 0.65
CA ALA A 55 -1.28 -9.12 1.92
C ALA A 55 -0.20 -9.89 2.69
N VAL A 56 0.67 -10.64 2.01
CA VAL A 56 1.80 -11.35 2.63
C VAL A 56 2.84 -10.37 3.14
N LEU A 57 3.24 -9.38 2.34
CA LEU A 57 4.24 -8.37 2.71
C LEU A 57 3.79 -7.47 3.85
N SER A 58 2.49 -7.17 3.94
CA SER A 58 1.93 -6.32 4.99
C SER A 58 1.63 -7.06 6.31
N GLY A 59 1.84 -8.38 6.37
CA GLY A 59 1.51 -9.18 7.55
C GLY A 59 0.02 -9.47 7.74
N LEU A 60 -0.79 -9.36 6.68
CA LEU A 60 -2.23 -9.67 6.69
C LEU A 60 -2.52 -11.14 6.36
N LEU A 61 -1.71 -11.76 5.49
CA LEU A 61 -1.89 -13.12 5.04
C LEU A 61 -0.60 -13.92 5.21
N HIS A 62 -0.63 -14.98 6.02
CA HIS A 62 0.54 -15.84 6.26
C HIS A 62 0.98 -16.52 4.96
N PRO A 63 2.27 -16.48 4.56
CA PRO A 63 2.77 -17.27 3.45
C PRO A 63 2.76 -18.77 3.80
N THR A 64 2.71 -19.63 2.80
CA THR A 64 2.90 -21.08 2.99
C THR A 64 4.35 -21.38 3.35
N SER A 65 5.29 -20.65 2.75
CA SER A 65 6.72 -20.65 3.10
C SER A 65 7.38 -19.35 2.67
N GLY A 66 8.63 -19.14 3.09
CA GLY A 66 9.37 -17.91 2.88
C GLY A 66 9.31 -17.01 4.10
N ARG A 67 9.96 -15.85 4.01
CA ARG A 67 10.09 -14.88 5.12
C ARG A 67 9.88 -13.46 4.63
N VAL A 68 9.38 -12.61 5.52
CA VAL A 68 9.28 -11.17 5.28
C VAL A 68 9.97 -10.44 6.41
N HIS A 69 11.03 -9.71 6.08
CA HIS A 69 11.76 -8.91 7.05
C HIS A 69 11.44 -7.43 6.80
N ALA A 70 10.97 -6.76 7.84
CA ALA A 70 10.79 -5.32 7.84
C ALA A 70 11.82 -4.66 8.76
N ARG A 71 12.32 -3.50 8.36
CA ARG A 71 13.24 -2.73 9.17
C ARG A 71 12.48 -2.00 10.28
N ASP A 72 12.91 -2.19 11.52
CA ASP A 72 12.45 -1.45 12.70
C ASP A 72 13.68 -0.79 13.37
N GLY A 73 13.86 0.48 13.11
CA GLY A 73 15.07 1.20 13.50
C GLY A 73 16.31 0.70 12.73
N GLN A 74 17.29 0.13 13.46
CA GLN A 74 18.51 -0.44 12.86
C GLN A 74 18.46 -1.96 12.70
N GLN A 75 17.37 -2.61 13.10
CA GLN A 75 17.24 -4.07 13.07
C GLN A 75 16.18 -4.51 12.06
N TYR A 76 16.31 -5.75 11.61
CA TYR A 76 15.27 -6.42 10.82
C TYR A 76 14.45 -7.34 11.70
N VAL A 77 13.14 -7.28 11.55
CA VAL A 77 12.19 -8.13 12.23
C VAL A 77 11.51 -9.00 11.19
N ASP A 78 11.56 -10.33 11.38
CA ASP A 78 10.73 -11.26 10.59
C ASP A 78 9.28 -11.14 11.07
N ILE A 79 8.42 -10.50 10.27
CA ILE A 79 7.04 -10.20 10.66
C ILE A 79 6.19 -11.46 10.85
N TRP A 80 6.60 -12.58 10.27
CA TRP A 80 5.90 -13.86 10.41
C TRP A 80 6.39 -14.70 11.59
N ALA A 81 7.54 -14.37 12.17
CA ALA A 81 8.00 -14.92 13.45
C ALA A 81 7.38 -14.21 14.67
N LEU A 82 6.74 -13.05 14.48
CA LEU A 82 6.02 -12.33 15.53
C LEU A 82 4.75 -13.08 15.94
N SER A 83 4.39 -13.00 17.24
CA SER A 83 3.06 -13.37 17.69
C SER A 83 1.97 -12.53 17.00
N ASP A 84 0.74 -13.01 16.99
CA ASP A 84 -0.39 -12.29 16.37
C ASP A 84 -0.55 -10.87 16.93
N ARG A 85 -0.37 -10.69 18.24
CA ARG A 85 -0.46 -9.39 18.92
C ARG A 85 0.69 -8.45 18.52
N GLU A 86 1.91 -8.95 18.43
CA GLU A 86 3.07 -8.16 18.02
C GLU A 86 2.95 -7.77 16.54
N ARG A 87 2.49 -8.70 15.69
CA ARG A 87 2.25 -8.43 14.26
C ARG A 87 1.13 -7.42 14.04
N GLU A 88 0.04 -7.49 14.83
CA GLU A 88 -1.00 -6.46 14.81
C GLU A 88 -0.41 -5.09 15.21
N HIS A 89 0.39 -5.04 16.25
CA HIS A 89 1.05 -3.82 16.70
C HIS A 89 2.02 -3.26 15.66
N PHE A 90 2.77 -4.14 15.00
CA PHE A 90 3.63 -3.77 13.87
C PHE A 90 2.80 -3.11 12.76
N ARG A 91 1.69 -3.74 12.31
CA ARG A 91 0.80 -3.16 11.28
C ARG A 91 0.22 -1.82 11.70
N LEU A 92 -0.24 -1.72 12.93
CA LEU A 92 -0.82 -0.47 13.43
C LEU A 92 0.19 0.69 13.41
N ARG A 93 1.45 0.44 13.73
CA ARG A 93 2.49 1.47 13.77
C ARG A 93 3.13 1.74 12.41
N GLN A 94 3.51 0.69 11.69
CA GLN A 94 4.42 0.78 10.53
C GLN A 94 3.69 0.76 9.20
N CYS A 95 2.51 0.13 9.08
CA CYS A 95 1.88 -0.11 7.79
C CYS A 95 0.66 0.78 7.55
N GLY A 96 0.60 1.45 6.40
CA GLY A 96 -0.62 1.98 5.79
C GLY A 96 -1.13 0.98 4.74
N TYR A 97 -2.44 0.70 4.71
CA TYR A 97 -3.02 -0.18 3.71
C TYR A 97 -4.23 0.48 3.05
N ILE A 98 -4.20 0.55 1.72
CA ILE A 98 -5.27 1.06 0.85
C ILE A 98 -5.83 -0.16 0.11
N PHE A 99 -7.06 -0.55 0.44
CA PHE A 99 -7.74 -1.69 -0.17
C PHE A 99 -8.43 -1.29 -1.47
N GLN A 100 -8.60 -2.21 -2.39
CA GLN A 100 -9.37 -2.03 -3.62
C GLN A 100 -10.83 -1.60 -3.34
N GLY A 101 -11.45 -2.15 -2.30
CA GLY A 101 -12.67 -1.59 -1.72
C GLY A 101 -12.29 -0.56 -0.65
N TYR A 102 -13.08 0.46 -0.45
CA TYR A 102 -12.76 1.55 0.50
C TYR A 102 -12.57 1.07 1.93
N ASN A 103 -13.24 -0.01 2.33
CA ASN A 103 -13.23 -0.60 3.67
C ASN A 103 -13.38 0.45 4.79
N LEU A 104 -14.29 1.41 4.57
CA LEU A 104 -14.64 2.41 5.57
C LEU A 104 -15.68 1.85 6.53
N PHE A 105 -15.54 2.19 7.81
CA PHE A 105 -16.53 1.85 8.83
C PHE A 105 -17.81 2.67 8.59
N PRO A 106 -18.97 2.06 8.35
CA PRO A 106 -20.20 2.80 8.00
C PRO A 106 -20.68 3.78 9.07
N ALA A 107 -20.37 3.50 10.34
CA ALA A 107 -20.78 4.31 11.49
C ALA A 107 -19.81 5.46 11.83
N LEU A 108 -18.68 5.55 11.16
CA LEU A 108 -17.67 6.59 11.43
C LEU A 108 -17.68 7.65 10.32
N THR A 109 -17.64 8.93 10.73
CA THR A 109 -17.47 10.05 9.79
C THR A 109 -16.10 10.03 9.13
N ALA A 110 -15.92 10.76 8.02
CA ALA A 110 -14.64 10.85 7.30
C ALA A 110 -13.49 11.19 8.26
N ARG A 111 -13.65 12.15 9.17
CA ARG A 111 -12.66 12.49 10.19
C ARG A 111 -12.41 11.33 11.14
N GLN A 112 -13.45 10.69 11.68
CA GLN A 112 -13.32 9.58 12.63
C GLN A 112 -12.62 8.37 12.04
N GLN A 113 -12.71 8.12 10.70
CA GLN A 113 -11.95 7.10 10.01
C GLN A 113 -10.42 7.28 10.18
N LEU A 114 -9.98 8.54 10.21
CA LEU A 114 -8.57 8.89 10.39
C LEU A 114 -8.19 8.94 11.87
N GLU A 115 -9.04 9.54 12.72
CA GLU A 115 -8.80 9.64 14.15
C GLU A 115 -8.56 8.28 14.82
N ILE A 116 -9.30 7.25 14.41
CA ILE A 116 -9.19 5.91 15.02
C ILE A 116 -7.81 5.29 14.81
N VAL A 117 -7.21 5.45 13.62
CA VAL A 117 -5.87 4.89 13.35
C VAL A 117 -4.77 5.69 14.04
N LEU A 118 -4.94 6.99 14.20
CA LEU A 118 -4.01 7.83 14.96
C LEU A 118 -4.02 7.48 16.45
N ARG A 119 -5.19 7.30 17.03
CA ARG A 119 -5.33 6.98 18.45
C ARG A 119 -4.81 5.58 18.78
N TRP A 120 -5.09 4.60 17.94
CA TRP A 120 -4.68 3.21 18.18
C TRP A 120 -3.27 2.91 17.65
N GLY A 121 -2.89 3.48 16.51
CA GLY A 121 -1.60 3.20 15.87
C GLY A 121 -0.45 4.06 16.41
N SER A 122 -0.72 5.34 16.73
CA SER A 122 0.31 6.29 17.17
C SER A 122 0.15 6.73 18.63
N GLY A 123 -0.95 6.36 19.28
CA GLY A 123 -1.19 6.69 20.69
C GLY A 123 -1.37 8.19 20.98
N VAL A 124 -1.63 9.02 19.97
CA VAL A 124 -1.81 10.46 20.12
C VAL A 124 -3.11 10.80 20.86
N SER A 125 -3.16 11.96 21.52
CA SER A 125 -4.35 12.42 22.21
C SER A 125 -5.54 12.63 21.24
N ALA A 126 -6.75 12.61 21.76
CA ALA A 126 -7.96 12.84 20.94
C ALA A 126 -7.94 14.22 20.24
N THR A 127 -7.41 15.26 20.91
CA THR A 127 -7.29 16.59 20.35
C THR A 127 -6.30 16.63 19.19
N GLU A 128 -5.15 16.00 19.35
CA GLU A 128 -4.12 15.93 18.32
C GLU A 128 -4.58 15.06 17.15
N ALA A 129 -5.20 13.90 17.41
CA ALA A 129 -5.77 13.05 16.36
C ALA A 129 -6.81 13.79 15.53
N ARG A 130 -7.67 14.59 16.18
CA ARG A 130 -8.65 15.43 15.49
C ARG A 130 -7.97 16.45 14.58
N LYS A 131 -6.98 17.17 15.09
CA LYS A 131 -6.24 18.20 14.34
C LYS A 131 -5.57 17.59 13.10
N GLN A 132 -4.78 16.54 13.27
CA GLN A 132 -4.09 15.86 12.17
C GLN A 132 -5.08 15.29 11.13
N SER A 133 -6.22 14.77 11.58
CA SER A 133 -7.25 14.25 10.68
C SER A 133 -7.91 15.38 9.86
N GLU A 134 -8.19 16.54 10.46
CA GLU A 134 -8.75 17.70 9.75
C GLU A 134 -7.75 18.29 8.75
N GLU A 135 -6.47 18.36 9.11
CA GLU A 135 -5.38 18.77 8.21
C GLU A 135 -5.25 17.80 7.01
N MET A 136 -5.22 16.50 7.24
CA MET A 136 -5.16 15.50 6.17
C MET A 136 -6.39 15.57 5.25
N LEU A 137 -7.60 15.70 5.80
CA LEU A 137 -8.81 15.86 4.98
C LEU A 137 -8.79 17.14 4.16
N THR A 138 -8.18 18.21 4.65
CA THR A 138 -8.00 19.45 3.90
C THR A 138 -7.06 19.24 2.71
N VAL A 139 -5.93 18.57 2.90
CA VAL A 139 -5.00 18.18 1.82
C VAL A 139 -5.70 17.33 0.75
N LEU A 140 -6.62 16.46 1.17
CA LEU A 140 -7.42 15.60 0.28
C LEU A 140 -8.61 16.33 -0.40
N GLY A 141 -8.80 17.64 -0.16
CA GLY A 141 -9.95 18.39 -0.66
C GLY A 141 -11.29 18.02 -0.02
N LEU A 142 -11.24 17.43 1.20
CA LEU A 142 -12.42 16.93 1.93
C LEU A 142 -12.67 17.67 3.25
N GLY A 143 -12.05 18.82 3.48
CA GLY A 143 -12.19 19.56 4.75
C GLY A 143 -13.64 19.87 5.13
N ASN A 144 -14.47 20.28 4.15
CA ASN A 144 -15.90 20.55 4.34
C ASN A 144 -16.76 19.28 4.52
N LYS A 145 -16.21 18.09 4.27
CA LYS A 145 -16.87 16.78 4.37
C LYS A 145 -16.43 15.97 5.57
N ALA A 146 -15.61 16.51 6.44
CA ALA A 146 -15.02 15.84 7.62
C ALA A 146 -16.07 15.19 8.54
N LYS A 147 -17.28 15.75 8.62
CA LYS A 147 -18.38 15.27 9.46
C LYS A 147 -19.34 14.31 8.74
N LEU A 148 -19.17 14.04 7.46
CA LEU A 148 -20.06 13.17 6.69
C LEU A 148 -19.72 11.69 6.93
N LEU A 149 -20.75 10.86 6.96
CA LEU A 149 -20.65 9.41 6.95
C LEU A 149 -20.33 8.90 5.52
N PRO A 150 -19.75 7.71 5.37
CA PRO A 150 -19.46 7.12 4.05
C PRO A 150 -20.68 7.05 3.11
N SER A 151 -21.91 6.88 3.65
CA SER A 151 -23.15 6.88 2.85
C SER A 151 -23.41 8.21 2.13
N HIS A 152 -22.86 9.31 2.60
CA HIS A 152 -23.02 10.64 2.03
C HIS A 152 -21.81 11.11 1.22
N LEU A 153 -20.85 10.21 0.93
CA LEU A 153 -19.66 10.48 0.13
C LEU A 153 -19.77 9.76 -1.21
N SER A 154 -19.31 10.42 -2.28
CA SER A 154 -19.14 9.77 -3.59
C SER A 154 -18.06 8.69 -3.55
N GLY A 155 -17.97 7.84 -4.58
CA GLY A 155 -16.95 6.80 -4.68
C GLY A 155 -15.53 7.35 -4.56
N GLY A 156 -15.23 8.41 -5.32
CA GLY A 156 -13.92 9.06 -5.27
C GLY A 156 -13.61 9.72 -3.93
N GLU A 157 -14.62 10.27 -3.23
CA GLU A 157 -14.43 10.83 -1.89
C GLU A 157 -14.14 9.74 -0.85
N LYS A 158 -14.86 8.61 -0.93
CA LYS A 158 -14.58 7.43 -0.09
C LYS A 158 -13.14 6.94 -0.29
N GLN A 159 -12.68 6.90 -1.54
CA GLN A 159 -11.31 6.50 -1.87
C GLN A 159 -10.30 7.46 -1.26
N ARG A 160 -10.49 8.78 -1.39
CA ARG A 160 -9.61 9.76 -0.76
C ARG A 160 -9.61 9.66 0.77
N VAL A 161 -10.75 9.38 1.41
CA VAL A 161 -10.80 9.11 2.86
C VAL A 161 -10.00 7.85 3.22
N ALA A 162 -10.09 6.77 2.44
CA ALA A 162 -9.34 5.53 2.67
C ALA A 162 -7.82 5.77 2.53
N ILE A 163 -7.40 6.58 1.56
CA ILE A 163 -6.01 7.00 1.38
C ILE A 163 -5.54 7.84 2.57
N GLY A 164 -6.33 8.84 2.98
CA GLY A 164 -6.01 9.64 4.17
C GLY A 164 -5.86 8.79 5.42
N ARG A 165 -6.72 7.81 5.61
CA ARG A 165 -6.64 6.85 6.72
C ARG A 165 -5.33 6.06 6.69
N ALA A 166 -4.86 5.66 5.52
CA ALA A 166 -3.60 4.93 5.39
C ALA A 166 -2.38 5.82 5.68
N LEU A 167 -2.41 7.11 5.25
CA LEU A 167 -1.26 8.01 5.28
C LEU A 167 -1.18 8.89 6.53
N VAL A 168 -2.30 9.14 7.25
CA VAL A 168 -2.38 10.16 8.32
C VAL A 168 -1.38 9.96 9.46
N LYS A 169 -0.97 8.73 9.73
CA LYS A 169 -0.01 8.38 10.78
C LYS A 169 1.46 8.38 10.31
N ASN A 170 1.74 8.82 9.07
CA ASN A 170 3.06 8.78 8.44
C ASN A 170 3.72 7.38 8.53
N PRO A 171 3.10 6.35 7.95
CA PRO A 171 3.62 4.98 8.03
C PRO A 171 4.93 4.83 7.29
N THR A 172 5.80 3.90 7.75
CA THR A 172 7.05 3.54 7.07
C THR A 172 6.80 2.76 5.78
N LEU A 173 5.77 1.89 5.79
CA LEU A 173 5.38 1.03 4.69
C LEU A 173 3.95 1.34 4.25
N VAL A 174 3.73 1.50 2.96
CA VAL A 174 2.38 1.70 2.38
C VAL A 174 2.14 0.67 1.30
N PHE A 175 1.04 -0.04 1.43
CA PHE A 175 0.56 -1.02 0.46
C PHE A 175 -0.76 -0.53 -0.11
N ALA A 176 -0.85 -0.41 -1.44
CA ALA A 176 -2.04 0.10 -2.09
C ALA A 176 -2.49 -0.88 -3.19
N ASP A 177 -3.70 -1.41 -3.03
CA ASP A 177 -4.32 -2.30 -4.00
C ASP A 177 -5.33 -1.53 -4.83
N GLU A 178 -4.98 -1.24 -6.11
CA GLU A 178 -5.78 -0.50 -7.08
C GLU A 178 -6.32 0.84 -6.55
N PRO A 179 -5.47 1.74 -6.01
CA PRO A 179 -5.92 2.94 -5.28
C PRO A 179 -6.65 3.97 -6.16
N THR A 180 -6.53 3.85 -7.48
CA THR A 180 -7.12 4.80 -8.45
C THR A 180 -8.26 4.22 -9.27
N SER A 181 -8.58 2.93 -9.12
CA SER A 181 -9.56 2.21 -9.96
C SER A 181 -10.97 2.79 -9.93
N ALA A 182 -11.37 3.46 -8.85
CA ALA A 182 -12.69 4.09 -8.69
C ALA A 182 -12.69 5.60 -9.01
N LEU A 183 -11.60 6.13 -9.58
CA LEU A 183 -11.39 7.55 -9.86
C LEU A 183 -11.28 7.79 -11.37
N ASP A 184 -11.74 8.94 -11.84
CA ASP A 184 -11.26 9.46 -13.12
C ASP A 184 -9.78 9.84 -13.02
N TRP A 185 -9.11 10.01 -14.16
CA TRP A 185 -7.66 10.23 -14.17
C TRP A 185 -7.24 11.50 -13.44
N ALA A 186 -7.99 12.59 -13.54
CA ALA A 186 -7.63 13.85 -12.89
C ALA A 186 -7.59 13.72 -11.36
N HIS A 187 -8.52 12.96 -10.78
CA HIS A 187 -8.51 12.65 -9.36
C HIS A 187 -7.51 11.53 -9.01
N GLY A 188 -7.30 10.58 -9.93
CA GLY A 188 -6.29 9.53 -9.80
C GLY A 188 -4.87 10.08 -9.73
N GLU A 189 -4.55 11.04 -10.59
CA GLU A 189 -3.25 11.72 -10.59
C GLU A 189 -2.96 12.44 -9.26
N GLN A 190 -3.96 13.08 -8.67
CA GLN A 190 -3.82 13.68 -7.34
C GLN A 190 -3.48 12.64 -6.25
N VAL A 191 -4.07 11.44 -6.34
CA VAL A 191 -3.76 10.34 -5.44
C VAL A 191 -2.34 9.83 -5.65
N VAL A 192 -1.92 9.66 -6.90
CA VAL A 192 -0.55 9.24 -7.23
C VAL A 192 0.46 10.26 -6.70
N GLU A 193 0.20 11.55 -6.87
CA GLU A 193 1.07 12.62 -6.35
C GLU A 193 1.14 12.64 -4.81
N LEU A 194 0.03 12.36 -4.12
CA LEU A 194 0.05 12.20 -2.65
C LEU A 194 0.91 11.01 -2.20
N LEU A 195 0.83 9.88 -2.92
CA LEU A 195 1.67 8.72 -2.64
C LEU A 195 3.14 9.04 -2.95
N ARG A 196 3.43 9.69 -4.08
CA ARG A 196 4.77 10.11 -4.45
C ARG A 196 5.38 11.05 -3.41
N THR A 197 4.63 12.05 -2.96
CA THR A 197 5.04 12.95 -1.86
C THR A 197 5.31 12.17 -0.56
N ALA A 198 4.46 11.20 -0.21
CA ALA A 198 4.69 10.37 0.97
C ALA A 198 5.97 9.52 0.84
N ALA A 199 6.30 9.04 -0.35
CA ALA A 199 7.55 8.33 -0.60
C ALA A 199 8.76 9.30 -0.55
N HIS A 200 8.82 10.26 -1.44
CA HIS A 200 10.02 11.05 -1.68
C HIS A 200 10.31 12.09 -0.59
N GLU A 201 9.27 12.72 -0.03
CA GLU A 201 9.47 13.79 0.97
C GLU A 201 9.41 13.28 2.41
N ARG A 202 8.58 12.23 2.68
CA ARG A 202 8.42 11.68 4.03
C ARG A 202 9.17 10.38 4.25
N GLY A 203 9.77 9.81 3.18
CA GLY A 203 10.58 8.60 3.24
C GLY A 203 9.79 7.32 3.44
N ALA A 204 8.49 7.30 3.11
CA ALA A 204 7.70 6.07 3.11
C ALA A 204 8.14 5.14 1.98
N THR A 205 8.17 3.84 2.24
CA THR A 205 8.34 2.82 1.20
C THR A 205 6.97 2.38 0.72
N ILE A 206 6.68 2.57 -0.56
CA ILE A 206 5.33 2.38 -1.12
C ILE A 206 5.35 1.31 -2.21
N LEU A 207 4.46 0.33 -2.10
CA LEU A 207 4.16 -0.65 -3.14
C LEU A 207 2.70 -0.53 -3.56
N VAL A 208 2.48 -0.14 -4.81
CA VAL A 208 1.14 0.02 -5.41
C VAL A 208 0.90 -1.10 -6.41
N VAL A 209 -0.24 -1.75 -6.32
CA VAL A 209 -0.78 -2.58 -7.41
C VAL A 209 -1.65 -1.72 -8.29
N SER A 210 -1.37 -1.70 -9.59
CA SER A 210 -2.26 -1.11 -10.58
C SER A 210 -2.05 -1.77 -11.95
N HIS A 211 -3.09 -1.75 -12.77
CA HIS A 211 -3.02 -2.11 -14.18
C HIS A 211 -2.92 -0.88 -15.10
N ASP A 212 -2.89 0.32 -14.52
CA ASP A 212 -2.82 1.57 -15.28
C ASP A 212 -1.38 1.91 -15.68
N ALA A 213 -1.05 1.69 -16.95
CA ALA A 213 0.27 1.98 -17.49
C ALA A 213 0.68 3.48 -17.39
N ARG A 214 -0.28 4.38 -17.19
CA ARG A 214 0.02 5.82 -16.97
C ARG A 214 0.78 6.08 -15.67
N MET A 215 0.79 5.13 -14.75
CA MET A 215 1.59 5.22 -13.52
C MET A 215 3.07 4.92 -13.74
N VAL A 216 3.44 4.17 -14.79
CA VAL A 216 4.83 3.75 -15.04
C VAL A 216 5.83 4.93 -15.02
N PRO A 217 5.59 6.06 -15.69
CA PRO A 217 6.53 7.20 -15.66
C PRO A 217 6.56 7.96 -14.33
N LEU A 218 5.69 7.63 -13.37
CA LEU A 218 5.53 8.35 -12.10
C LEU A 218 6.13 7.58 -10.90
N VAL A 219 6.65 6.37 -11.12
CA VAL A 219 7.21 5.49 -10.09
C VAL A 219 8.70 5.27 -10.27
N ASP A 220 9.40 4.86 -9.21
CA ASP A 220 10.84 4.64 -9.23
C ASP A 220 11.21 3.25 -9.78
N SER A 221 10.31 2.26 -9.60
CA SER A 221 10.53 0.90 -10.09
C SER A 221 9.21 0.20 -10.45
N VAL A 222 9.29 -0.75 -11.37
CA VAL A 222 8.15 -1.55 -11.83
C VAL A 222 8.48 -3.04 -11.68
N PHE A 223 7.63 -3.73 -10.94
CA PHE A 223 7.62 -5.18 -10.81
C PHE A 223 6.50 -5.78 -11.64
N HIS A 224 6.74 -6.92 -12.25
CA HIS A 224 5.72 -7.70 -12.95
C HIS A 224 5.52 -9.03 -12.25
N LEU A 225 4.26 -9.35 -11.92
CA LEU A 225 3.88 -10.63 -11.35
C LEU A 225 3.00 -11.37 -12.35
N GLU A 226 3.46 -12.55 -12.79
CA GLU A 226 2.75 -13.44 -13.70
C GLU A 226 2.91 -14.88 -13.21
N ASP A 227 1.80 -15.62 -13.16
CA ASP A 227 1.75 -17.01 -12.67
C ASP A 227 2.49 -17.22 -11.33
N GLY A 228 2.30 -16.25 -10.42
CA GLY A 228 2.92 -16.27 -9.10
C GLY A 228 4.42 -16.00 -9.08
N LYS A 229 5.05 -15.64 -10.20
CA LYS A 229 6.49 -15.33 -10.32
C LYS A 229 6.70 -13.84 -10.55
N LEU A 230 7.68 -13.30 -9.84
CA LEU A 230 8.02 -11.88 -9.91
C LEU A 230 9.23 -11.67 -10.83
N THR A 231 9.12 -10.65 -11.67
CA THR A 231 10.25 -10.08 -12.44
C THR A 231 10.29 -8.57 -12.20
N GLU A 232 11.48 -8.02 -12.06
CA GLU A 232 11.71 -6.58 -11.96
C GLU A 232 12.16 -6.06 -13.32
N THR A 233 11.57 -4.96 -13.76
CA THR A 233 12.08 -4.25 -14.94
C THR A 233 13.24 -3.37 -14.50
N PRO A 234 14.46 -3.52 -15.05
CA PRO A 234 15.59 -2.67 -14.70
C PRO A 234 15.26 -1.20 -14.89
N GLU A 235 15.73 -0.34 -13.98
CA GLU A 235 15.62 1.12 -14.05
C GLU A 235 16.03 1.62 -15.44
N GLY A 236 15.17 2.42 -16.08
CA GLY A 236 15.52 3.13 -17.32
C GLY A 236 14.56 2.96 -18.50
N VAL A 237 13.40 2.34 -18.35
CA VAL A 237 12.43 2.24 -19.45
C VAL A 237 11.35 3.32 -19.34
N GLY A 238 11.79 4.57 -19.34
CA GLY A 238 10.99 5.74 -19.71
C GLY A 238 11.08 6.02 -21.21
N GLN A 239 10.98 5.01 -22.10
CA GLN A 239 10.72 5.25 -23.51
C GLN A 239 9.29 4.83 -23.84
N PRO A 240 8.48 5.74 -24.45
CA PRO A 240 7.15 5.36 -24.90
C PRO A 240 7.30 4.23 -25.92
N LEU A 241 6.58 3.12 -25.72
CA LEU A 241 6.38 2.10 -26.74
C LEU A 241 5.89 2.82 -28.00
N ALA A 242 6.72 2.80 -29.03
CA ALA A 242 6.35 3.27 -30.34
C ALA A 242 5.08 2.53 -30.78
N ALA A 243 4.06 3.31 -31.14
CA ALA A 243 2.85 2.79 -31.73
C ALA A 243 3.26 1.90 -32.91
N SER A 244 3.05 0.60 -32.80
CA SER A 244 3.11 -0.30 -33.93
C SER A 244 1.87 -0.03 -34.78
N GLU A 245 2.06 0.72 -35.85
CA GLU A 245 1.14 0.76 -36.99
C GLU A 245 0.95 -0.66 -37.53
N HIS A 246 -0.29 -1.16 -37.46
CA HIS A 246 -0.87 -2.02 -38.52
C HIS A 246 -2.39 -1.92 -38.44
#